data_660d50c2a82e1372e0c4c117090a332c
#
_entry.id   660d50c2a82e1372e0c4c117090a332c
#
_cell.length_a   1.000
_cell.length_b   1.000
_cell.length_c   1.000
_cell.angle_alpha   90.00
_cell.angle_beta   90.00
_cell.angle_gamma   90.00
#
_symmetry.space_group_name_H-M   'P 1'
#
loop_
_entity.id
_entity.type
_entity.pdbx_description
1 polymer ?
#
loop_
_entity_poly.entity_id
_entity_poly.type
_entity_poly.pdbx_seq_one_letter_code
_entity_poly.pdbx_strand_id
1 'polypeptide(L)'
;VGLIGTIETEIAGKKLKDNDRTTPESLELQKILNEMVQKGVEYAVMEVSSQSLKLHRVDGCNFDIVVFTNFSEDHISEKEHPDMKDYFESKLKLFKMCDNGIINVDDLQVSKIPRLLPENKIMTYGIDNYCEVLAKDITITNSYVDFRVKVSDRNERVKVDIPGRFSVYNALAAICVAKKLGIASDKVIEALAEIKVPGRSEMVPN
;
A
#
# COMPACT_ATOMS: atom_id res chain seq x y z
N VAL A 1 3.44 -15.67 -3.14
CA VAL A 1 3.54 -14.20 -3.02
C VAL A 1 5.00 -13.80 -2.99
N GLY A 2 5.32 -12.64 -3.58
CA GLY A 2 6.59 -11.95 -3.43
C GLY A 2 6.37 -10.59 -2.76
N LEU A 3 7.32 -10.14 -1.94
CA LEU A 3 7.31 -8.86 -1.27
C LEU A 3 8.62 -8.12 -1.56
N ILE A 4 8.53 -6.82 -1.87
CA ILE A 4 9.67 -5.92 -1.98
C ILE A 4 9.33 -4.66 -1.16
N GLY A 5 10.03 -4.42 -0.07
CA GLY A 5 9.73 -3.30 0.82
C GLY A 5 10.89 -2.88 1.69
N THR A 6 10.66 -1.85 2.50
CA THR A 6 11.66 -1.27 3.39
C THR A 6 12.17 -2.26 4.44
N ILE A 7 11.28 -3.10 4.96
CA ILE A 7 11.61 -4.03 6.05
C ILE A 7 12.29 -5.27 5.51
N GLU A 8 11.80 -5.80 4.38
CA GLU A 8 12.30 -7.03 3.81
C GLU A 8 11.96 -7.18 2.33
N THR A 9 12.72 -8.02 1.66
CA THR A 9 12.35 -8.61 0.37
C THR A 9 12.17 -10.11 0.56
N GLU A 10 11.04 -10.63 0.09
CA GLU A 10 10.68 -12.04 0.21
C GLU A 10 10.25 -12.61 -1.13
N ILE A 11 10.69 -13.82 -1.46
CA ILE A 11 10.29 -14.55 -2.65
C ILE A 11 9.79 -15.95 -2.25
N ALA A 12 8.49 -16.20 -2.43
CA ALA A 12 7.87 -17.49 -2.13
C ALA A 12 8.18 -18.01 -0.72
N GLY A 13 8.05 -17.17 0.32
CA GLY A 13 8.30 -17.50 1.72
C GLY A 13 9.77 -17.47 2.14
N LYS A 14 10.69 -17.13 1.22
CA LYS A 14 12.12 -17.05 1.54
C LYS A 14 12.58 -15.59 1.55
N LYS A 15 13.03 -15.11 2.71
CA LYS A 15 13.63 -13.78 2.83
C LYS A 15 14.96 -13.71 2.10
N LEU A 16 15.15 -12.66 1.33
CA LEU A 16 16.45 -12.29 0.77
C LEU A 16 17.24 -11.52 1.83
N LYS A 17 18.56 -11.54 1.73
CA LYS A 17 19.42 -10.69 2.57
C LYS A 17 19.15 -9.22 2.28
N ASP A 18 19.29 -8.41 3.33
CA ASP A 18 19.01 -6.99 3.44
C ASP A 18 19.06 -6.20 2.13
N ASN A 19 17.95 -5.53 1.82
CA ASN A 19 17.93 -4.47 0.83
C ASN A 19 18.38 -3.16 1.48
N ASP A 20 19.39 -2.54 0.95
CA ASP A 20 19.82 -1.19 1.38
C ASP A 20 18.77 -0.12 1.07
N ARG A 21 17.69 -0.46 0.37
CA ARG A 21 16.68 0.48 -0.15
C ARG A 21 15.27 -0.11 -0.21
N THR A 22 14.29 0.74 0.05
CA THR A 22 12.86 0.39 -0.09
C THR A 22 12.51 -0.16 -1.48
N THR A 23 13.02 0.50 -2.53
CA THR A 23 12.86 0.07 -3.93
C THR A 23 14.26 -0.16 -4.51
N PRO A 24 14.59 -1.38 -4.94
CA PRO A 24 15.89 -1.71 -5.54
C PRO A 24 16.23 -0.88 -6.77
N GLU A 25 17.50 -0.87 -7.17
CA GLU A 25 17.92 -0.34 -8.47
C GLU A 25 17.33 -1.18 -9.61
N SER A 26 17.15 -0.56 -10.78
CA SER A 26 16.38 -1.16 -11.89
C SER A 26 16.84 -2.55 -12.29
N LEU A 27 18.13 -2.78 -12.40
CA LEU A 27 18.66 -4.11 -12.77
C LEU A 27 18.41 -5.15 -11.69
N GLU A 28 18.56 -4.78 -10.42
CA GLU A 28 18.31 -5.66 -9.28
C GLU A 28 16.81 -5.98 -9.17
N LEU A 29 15.96 -4.98 -9.31
CA LEU A 29 14.52 -5.16 -9.35
C LEU A 29 14.10 -6.18 -10.42
N GLN A 30 14.61 -6.06 -11.65
CA GLN A 30 14.27 -6.99 -12.71
C GLN A 30 14.78 -8.41 -12.42
N LYS A 31 15.93 -8.58 -11.77
CA LYS A 31 16.40 -9.90 -11.32
C LYS A 31 15.48 -10.51 -10.26
N ILE A 32 15.05 -9.72 -9.28
CA ILE A 32 14.12 -10.16 -8.23
C ILE A 32 12.79 -10.58 -8.86
N LEU A 33 12.20 -9.76 -9.74
CA LEU A 33 10.96 -10.09 -10.43
C LEU A 33 11.09 -11.34 -11.30
N ASN A 34 12.19 -11.50 -12.02
CA ASN A 34 12.45 -12.72 -12.79
C ASN A 34 12.57 -13.97 -11.89
N GLU A 35 13.22 -13.87 -10.73
CA GLU A 35 13.28 -14.97 -9.76
C GLU A 35 11.89 -15.31 -9.22
N MET A 36 11.06 -14.30 -8.94
CA MET A 36 9.67 -14.51 -8.55
C MET A 36 8.89 -15.32 -9.58
N VAL A 37 9.03 -14.96 -10.88
CA VAL A 37 8.39 -15.70 -11.99
C VAL A 37 8.88 -17.15 -12.02
N GLN A 38 10.19 -17.38 -11.94
CA GLN A 38 10.76 -18.73 -11.96
C GLN A 38 10.30 -19.60 -10.79
N LYS A 39 9.96 -18.99 -9.63
CA LYS A 39 9.43 -19.68 -8.45
C LYS A 39 7.91 -19.77 -8.42
N GLY A 40 7.21 -19.38 -9.50
CA GLY A 40 5.76 -19.47 -9.60
C GLY A 40 5.02 -18.50 -8.68
N VAL A 41 5.61 -17.35 -8.38
CA VAL A 41 4.94 -16.27 -7.62
C VAL A 41 3.83 -15.68 -8.49
N GLU A 42 2.60 -15.70 -7.98
CA GLU A 42 1.41 -15.17 -8.67
C GLU A 42 1.16 -13.70 -8.35
N TYR A 43 1.53 -13.25 -7.14
CA TYR A 43 1.33 -11.88 -6.66
C TYR A 43 2.64 -11.31 -6.14
N ALA A 44 3.06 -10.18 -6.69
CA ALA A 44 4.17 -9.39 -6.19
C ALA A 44 3.64 -8.08 -5.59
N VAL A 45 3.98 -7.81 -4.33
CA VAL A 45 3.65 -6.57 -3.63
C VAL A 45 4.93 -5.77 -3.44
N MET A 46 4.92 -4.50 -3.85
CA MET A 46 6.12 -3.67 -3.81
C MET A 46 5.83 -2.29 -3.24
N GLU A 47 6.68 -1.83 -2.32
CA GLU A 47 6.76 -0.43 -1.96
C GLU A 47 7.54 0.34 -3.04
N VAL A 48 6.92 1.38 -3.61
CA VAL A 48 7.54 2.23 -4.62
C VAL A 48 7.75 3.62 -4.04
N SER A 49 8.99 3.94 -3.74
CA SER A 49 9.36 5.26 -3.22
C SER A 49 9.28 6.34 -4.31
N SER A 50 8.97 7.57 -3.93
CA SER A 50 8.96 8.71 -4.86
C SER A 50 10.32 8.93 -5.53
N GLN A 51 11.40 8.69 -4.78
CA GLN A 51 12.77 8.77 -5.31
C GLN A 51 13.02 7.69 -6.37
N SER A 52 12.50 6.47 -6.20
CA SER A 52 12.64 5.42 -7.22
C SER A 52 11.94 5.78 -8.53
N LEU A 53 10.79 6.45 -8.45
CA LEU A 53 10.07 6.97 -9.61
C LEU A 53 10.81 8.14 -10.28
N LYS A 54 11.43 9.01 -9.47
CA LYS A 54 12.26 10.10 -9.97
C LYS A 54 13.52 9.59 -10.67
N LEU A 55 14.15 8.56 -10.13
CA LEU A 55 15.38 7.95 -10.63
C LEU A 55 15.15 6.80 -11.64
N HIS A 56 13.93 6.63 -12.13
CA HIS A 56 13.59 5.64 -13.17
C HIS A 56 13.87 4.17 -12.79
N ARG A 57 13.87 3.83 -11.48
CA ARG A 57 14.19 2.47 -11.03
C ARG A 57 13.12 1.44 -11.39
N VAL A 58 11.88 1.89 -11.56
CA VAL A 58 10.72 1.03 -11.88
C VAL A 58 10.27 1.16 -13.33
N ASP A 59 11.01 1.87 -14.18
CA ASP A 59 10.69 1.98 -15.60
C ASP A 59 10.65 0.58 -16.24
N GLY A 60 9.65 0.34 -17.10
CA GLY A 60 9.40 -0.97 -17.69
C GLY A 60 8.60 -1.94 -16.80
N CYS A 61 8.26 -1.56 -15.55
CA CYS A 61 7.28 -2.28 -14.77
C CYS A 61 5.86 -1.86 -15.16
N ASN A 62 4.94 -2.82 -15.18
CA ASN A 62 3.51 -2.57 -15.31
C ASN A 62 2.82 -3.07 -14.04
N PHE A 63 1.97 -2.25 -13.44
CA PHE A 63 1.29 -2.59 -12.20
C PHE A 63 -0.20 -2.83 -12.45
N ASP A 64 -0.74 -3.95 -12.01
CA ASP A 64 -2.19 -4.21 -12.09
C ASP A 64 -2.96 -3.25 -11.16
N ILE A 65 -2.39 -2.99 -9.98
CA ILE A 65 -3.00 -2.15 -8.95
C ILE A 65 -1.93 -1.25 -8.32
N VAL A 66 -2.23 0.03 -8.22
CA VAL A 66 -1.45 1.01 -7.46
C VAL A 66 -2.28 1.56 -6.30
N VAL A 67 -1.69 1.64 -5.12
CA VAL A 67 -2.33 2.18 -3.92
C VAL A 67 -1.67 3.48 -3.51
N PHE A 68 -2.44 4.55 -3.42
CA PHE A 68 -2.04 5.81 -2.82
C PHE A 68 -2.53 5.86 -1.37
N THR A 69 -1.61 5.73 -0.44
CA THR A 69 -1.93 5.63 0.98
C THR A 69 -2.10 6.99 1.64
N ASN A 70 -1.10 7.85 1.53
CA ASN A 70 -1.10 9.21 2.04
C ASN A 70 -0.01 10.06 1.41
N PHE A 71 -0.11 11.38 1.63
CA PHE A 71 0.88 12.35 1.25
C PHE A 71 1.01 13.41 2.35
N SER A 72 2.16 13.45 2.99
CA SER A 72 2.53 14.41 4.04
C SER A 72 3.87 15.05 3.72
N GLU A 73 4.17 16.14 4.40
CA GLU A 73 5.46 16.81 4.27
C GLU A 73 6.57 15.89 4.79
N ASP A 74 7.32 15.33 3.85
CA ASP A 74 8.42 14.41 4.07
C ASP A 74 9.32 14.40 2.81
N HIS A 75 10.51 13.84 2.90
CA HIS A 75 11.44 13.69 1.76
C HIS A 75 11.83 15.01 1.06
N ILE A 76 11.65 16.15 1.71
CA ILE A 76 12.08 17.45 1.16
C ILE A 76 13.52 17.71 1.58
N SER A 77 14.43 17.55 0.65
CA SER A 77 15.86 17.78 0.82
C SER A 77 16.55 17.97 -0.52
N GLU A 78 17.77 18.54 -0.51
CA GLU A 78 18.58 18.68 -1.73
C GLU A 78 18.88 17.34 -2.42
N LYS A 79 18.89 16.23 -1.66
CA LYS A 79 19.23 14.89 -2.17
C LYS A 79 18.02 14.10 -2.68
N GLU A 80 16.79 14.51 -2.31
CA GLU A 80 15.58 13.78 -2.67
C GLU A 80 14.66 14.65 -3.54
N HIS A 81 13.85 15.50 -2.92
CA HIS A 81 12.92 16.38 -3.62
C HIS A 81 13.15 17.83 -3.22
N PRO A 82 13.29 18.78 -4.16
CA PRO A 82 13.50 20.18 -3.85
C PRO A 82 12.28 20.84 -3.19
N ASP A 83 11.08 20.32 -3.47
CA ASP A 83 9.82 20.83 -2.92
C ASP A 83 8.71 19.76 -2.92
N MET A 84 7.59 20.09 -2.27
CA MET A 84 6.40 19.25 -2.19
C MET A 84 5.75 18.97 -3.55
N LYS A 85 5.92 19.84 -4.52
CA LYS A 85 5.37 19.68 -5.87
C LYS A 85 6.13 18.59 -6.61
N ASP A 86 7.45 18.64 -6.63
CA ASP A 86 8.31 17.60 -7.24
C ASP A 86 8.08 16.23 -6.57
N TYR A 87 7.94 16.23 -5.24
CA TYR A 87 7.63 15.02 -4.48
C TYR A 87 6.29 14.41 -4.91
N PHE A 88 5.24 15.22 -4.96
CA PHE A 88 3.92 14.76 -5.37
C PHE A 88 3.88 14.32 -6.85
N GLU A 89 4.43 15.11 -7.77
CA GLU A 89 4.52 14.78 -9.20
C GLU A 89 5.29 13.48 -9.44
N SER A 90 6.33 13.23 -8.63
CA SER A 90 7.07 11.97 -8.69
C SER A 90 6.19 10.77 -8.30
N LYS A 91 5.42 10.86 -7.20
CA LYS A 91 4.46 9.80 -6.81
C LYS A 91 3.39 9.57 -7.88
N LEU A 92 2.91 10.63 -8.55
CA LEU A 92 1.89 10.52 -9.59
C LEU A 92 2.34 9.75 -10.83
N LYS A 93 3.65 9.64 -11.10
CA LYS A 93 4.17 8.84 -12.20
C LYS A 93 3.71 7.38 -12.13
N LEU A 94 3.57 6.85 -10.90
CA LEU A 94 3.15 5.47 -10.69
C LEU A 94 1.75 5.19 -11.26
N PHE A 95 0.83 6.16 -11.19
CA PHE A 95 -0.52 6.03 -11.76
C PHE A 95 -0.55 5.96 -13.29
N LYS A 96 0.51 6.38 -13.97
CA LYS A 96 0.66 6.22 -15.42
C LYS A 96 1.15 4.83 -15.83
N MET A 97 1.54 4.02 -14.85
CA MET A 97 2.12 2.69 -15.03
C MET A 97 1.20 1.59 -14.50
N CYS A 98 -0.09 1.88 -14.28
CA CYS A 98 -1.03 0.93 -13.70
C CYS A 98 -2.36 0.85 -14.42
N ASP A 99 -3.04 -0.28 -14.24
CA ASP A 99 -4.38 -0.52 -14.78
C ASP A 99 -5.48 -0.03 -13.82
N ASN A 100 -5.25 -0.10 -12.50
CA ASN A 100 -6.20 0.30 -11.48
C ASN A 100 -5.55 1.11 -10.38
N GLY A 101 -6.24 2.15 -9.89
CA GLY A 101 -5.84 2.95 -8.75
C GLY A 101 -6.71 2.71 -7.52
N ILE A 102 -6.10 2.68 -6.35
CA ILE A 102 -6.78 2.66 -5.04
C ILE A 102 -6.32 3.90 -4.28
N ILE A 103 -7.27 4.72 -3.80
CA ILE A 103 -6.98 6.07 -3.35
C ILE A 103 -7.63 6.34 -2.01
N ASN A 104 -6.85 6.86 -1.05
CA ASN A 104 -7.35 7.37 0.22
C ASN A 104 -7.98 8.76 0.00
N VAL A 105 -9.32 8.87 0.09
CA VAL A 105 -10.02 10.15 -0.15
C VAL A 105 -9.85 11.17 0.98
N ASP A 106 -9.37 10.75 2.13
CA ASP A 106 -9.11 11.64 3.26
C ASP A 106 -7.76 12.38 3.13
N ASP A 107 -6.95 12.01 2.14
CA ASP A 107 -5.74 12.76 1.81
C ASP A 107 -6.08 14.01 0.97
N LEU A 108 -5.59 15.17 1.41
CA LEU A 108 -5.91 16.47 0.79
C LEU A 108 -5.43 16.60 -0.66
N GLN A 109 -4.43 15.84 -1.08
CA GLN A 109 -3.87 15.90 -2.43
C GLN A 109 -4.59 14.98 -3.42
N VAL A 110 -5.47 14.14 -2.93
CA VAL A 110 -6.16 13.12 -3.73
C VAL A 110 -6.97 13.68 -4.88
N SER A 111 -7.50 14.89 -4.75
CA SER A 111 -8.28 15.57 -5.81
C SER A 111 -7.52 15.74 -7.13
N LYS A 112 -6.20 15.59 -7.11
CA LYS A 112 -5.35 15.69 -8.29
C LYS A 112 -5.15 14.35 -9.01
N ILE A 113 -5.42 13.22 -8.33
CA ILE A 113 -5.15 11.86 -8.84
C ILE A 113 -6.21 11.38 -9.85
N PRO A 114 -7.52 11.61 -9.67
CA PRO A 114 -8.57 11.09 -10.56
C PRO A 114 -8.41 11.49 -12.03
N ARG A 115 -7.67 12.54 -12.32
CA ARG A 115 -7.41 12.99 -13.70
C ARG A 115 -6.40 12.11 -14.46
N LEU A 116 -5.75 11.17 -13.79
CA LEU A 116 -4.72 10.30 -14.36
C LEU A 116 -5.28 8.95 -14.82
N LEU A 117 -6.41 8.52 -14.28
CA LEU A 117 -7.11 7.30 -14.63
C LEU A 117 -8.59 7.57 -14.85
N PRO A 118 -9.27 6.76 -15.68
CA PRO A 118 -10.73 6.78 -15.78
C PRO A 118 -11.39 6.42 -14.44
N GLU A 119 -12.55 7.01 -14.12
CA GLU A 119 -13.24 6.77 -12.83
C GLU A 119 -13.52 5.29 -12.55
N ASN A 120 -13.91 4.52 -13.56
CA ASN A 120 -14.16 3.08 -13.43
C ASN A 120 -12.89 2.24 -13.11
N LYS A 121 -11.71 2.85 -13.18
CA LYS A 121 -10.43 2.25 -12.81
C LYS A 121 -9.96 2.66 -11.43
N ILE A 122 -10.70 3.53 -10.74
CA ILE A 122 -10.35 4.04 -9.41
C ILE A 122 -11.31 3.42 -8.39
N MET A 123 -10.77 2.89 -7.29
CA MET A 123 -11.48 2.52 -6.08
C MET A 123 -11.05 3.44 -4.95
N THR A 124 -12.00 3.88 -4.14
CA THR A 124 -11.74 4.85 -3.08
C THR A 124 -11.96 4.25 -1.70
N TYR A 125 -11.15 4.66 -0.73
CA TYR A 125 -11.32 4.30 0.66
C TYR A 125 -11.08 5.48 1.59
N GLY A 126 -11.65 5.43 2.79
CA GLY A 126 -11.50 6.48 3.78
C GLY A 126 -12.25 6.23 5.08
N ILE A 127 -12.17 7.21 5.96
CA ILE A 127 -12.81 7.23 7.29
C ILE A 127 -13.76 8.42 7.40
N ASP A 128 -13.33 9.60 6.93
CA ASP A 128 -14.00 10.88 7.15
C ASP A 128 -14.86 11.31 5.96
N ASN A 129 -14.45 10.99 4.75
CA ASN A 129 -15.10 11.38 3.52
C ASN A 129 -15.84 10.21 2.86
N TYR A 130 -16.91 10.53 2.11
CA TYR A 130 -17.67 9.53 1.37
C TYR A 130 -16.81 8.83 0.32
N CYS A 131 -16.83 7.49 0.33
CA CYS A 131 -16.03 6.65 -0.57
C CYS A 131 -16.67 5.26 -0.72
N GLU A 132 -16.10 4.44 -1.60
CA GLU A 132 -16.60 3.08 -1.84
C GLU A 132 -16.38 2.14 -0.66
N VAL A 133 -15.21 2.26 0.01
CA VAL A 133 -14.83 1.41 1.14
C VAL A 133 -14.61 2.31 2.35
N LEU A 134 -15.68 2.50 3.13
CA LEU A 134 -15.74 3.42 4.26
C LEU A 134 -15.72 2.67 5.58
N ALA A 135 -14.75 2.98 6.46
CA ALA A 135 -14.76 2.49 7.83
C ALA A 135 -15.75 3.30 8.70
N LYS A 136 -16.47 2.58 9.56
CA LYS A 136 -17.43 3.13 10.54
C LYS A 136 -17.23 2.51 11.91
N ASP A 137 -17.83 3.10 12.94
CA ASP A 137 -17.83 2.57 14.31
C ASP A 137 -16.43 2.21 14.80
N ILE A 138 -15.48 3.16 14.60
CA ILE A 138 -14.05 2.94 14.84
C ILE A 138 -13.74 3.07 16.31
N THR A 139 -13.10 2.05 16.88
CA THR A 139 -12.51 2.06 18.22
C THR A 139 -10.99 1.98 18.08
N ILE A 140 -10.28 2.90 18.71
CA ILE A 140 -8.82 2.93 18.76
C ILE A 140 -8.38 2.79 20.21
N THR A 141 -7.54 1.80 20.47
CA THR A 141 -6.94 1.57 21.80
C THR A 141 -5.41 1.67 21.71
N ASN A 142 -4.73 1.47 22.83
CA ASN A 142 -3.26 1.43 22.87
C ASN A 142 -2.65 0.15 22.25
N SER A 143 -3.48 -0.85 21.91
CA SER A 143 -3.01 -2.14 21.43
C SER A 143 -3.64 -2.58 20.11
N TYR A 144 -4.81 -2.07 19.76
CA TYR A 144 -5.52 -2.46 18.54
C TYR A 144 -6.44 -1.36 18.02
N VAL A 145 -6.86 -1.52 16.78
CA VAL A 145 -8.02 -0.83 16.20
C VAL A 145 -9.10 -1.84 15.85
N ASP A 146 -10.36 -1.42 15.97
CA ASP A 146 -11.54 -2.21 15.63
C ASP A 146 -12.53 -1.30 14.89
N PHE A 147 -13.10 -1.76 13.78
CA PHE A 147 -14.01 -0.95 12.98
C PHE A 147 -14.95 -1.82 12.14
N ARG A 148 -16.02 -1.23 11.64
CA ARG A 148 -16.91 -1.85 10.64
C ARG A 148 -16.60 -1.33 9.26
N VAL A 149 -16.67 -2.21 8.27
CA VAL A 149 -16.50 -1.87 6.86
C VAL A 149 -17.41 -2.73 6.00
N LYS A 150 -17.96 -2.17 4.92
CA LYS A 150 -18.68 -2.94 3.93
C LYS A 150 -17.70 -3.54 2.93
N VAL A 151 -17.52 -4.86 3.00
CA VAL A 151 -16.73 -5.63 2.03
C VAL A 151 -17.71 -6.41 1.14
N SER A 152 -17.70 -6.13 -0.16
CA SER A 152 -18.74 -6.60 -1.08
C SER A 152 -20.12 -6.15 -0.60
N ASP A 153 -21.06 -7.08 -0.30
CA ASP A 153 -22.38 -6.76 0.22
C ASP A 153 -22.56 -7.04 1.71
N ARG A 154 -21.49 -7.42 2.42
CA ARG A 154 -21.52 -7.75 3.85
C ARG A 154 -20.89 -6.63 4.67
N ASN A 155 -21.52 -6.34 5.82
CA ASN A 155 -20.94 -5.48 6.84
C ASN A 155 -20.07 -6.38 7.73
N GLU A 156 -18.78 -6.19 7.63
CA GLU A 156 -17.79 -6.96 8.37
C GLU A 156 -17.21 -6.13 9.51
N ARG A 157 -16.83 -6.81 10.59
CA ARG A 157 -16.07 -6.21 11.67
C ARG A 157 -14.61 -6.64 11.54
N VAL A 158 -13.73 -5.67 11.53
CA VAL A 158 -12.29 -5.87 11.34
C VAL A 158 -11.58 -5.43 12.60
N LYS A 159 -10.74 -6.31 13.15
CA LYS A 159 -9.83 -6.00 14.24
C LYS A 159 -8.40 -6.17 13.75
N VAL A 160 -7.55 -5.19 14.05
CA VAL A 160 -6.12 -5.22 13.73
C VAL A 160 -5.34 -4.92 15.00
N ASP A 161 -4.48 -5.83 15.43
CA ASP A 161 -3.69 -5.71 16.65
C ASP A 161 -2.45 -4.82 16.46
N ILE A 162 -2.65 -3.67 15.81
CA ILE A 162 -1.71 -2.57 15.64
C ILE A 162 -2.47 -1.30 15.98
N PRO A 163 -2.04 -0.52 16.99
CA PRO A 163 -2.74 0.69 17.43
C PRO A 163 -2.60 1.83 16.42
N GLY A 164 -3.45 2.84 16.56
CA GLY A 164 -3.38 4.08 15.81
C GLY A 164 -4.27 4.13 14.57
N ARG A 165 -4.75 5.36 14.27
CA ARG A 165 -5.68 5.61 13.15
C ARG A 165 -5.13 5.18 11.79
N PHE A 166 -3.80 5.25 11.59
CA PHE A 166 -3.14 4.80 10.37
C PHE A 166 -3.36 3.31 10.08
N SER A 167 -3.54 2.48 11.12
CA SER A 167 -3.81 1.05 10.96
C SER A 167 -5.17 0.78 10.31
N VAL A 168 -6.17 1.65 10.57
CA VAL A 168 -7.46 1.60 9.88
C VAL A 168 -7.27 1.87 8.38
N TYR A 169 -6.54 2.94 8.02
CA TYR A 169 -6.27 3.27 6.62
C TYR A 169 -5.50 2.16 5.90
N ASN A 170 -4.48 1.58 6.55
CA ASN A 170 -3.69 0.49 5.97
C ASN A 170 -4.53 -0.77 5.76
N ALA A 171 -5.41 -1.11 6.72
CA ALA A 171 -6.34 -2.22 6.57
C ALA A 171 -7.36 -1.98 5.45
N LEU A 172 -7.92 -0.75 5.33
CA LEU A 172 -8.82 -0.38 4.24
C LEU A 172 -8.13 -0.50 2.87
N ALA A 173 -6.88 -0.07 2.75
CA ALA A 173 -6.08 -0.22 1.54
C ALA A 173 -5.93 -1.70 1.15
N ALA A 174 -5.59 -2.57 2.10
CA ALA A 174 -5.49 -4.02 1.89
C ALA A 174 -6.83 -4.64 1.48
N ILE A 175 -7.94 -4.24 2.13
CA ILE A 175 -9.31 -4.66 1.78
C ILE A 175 -9.65 -4.26 0.33
N CYS A 176 -9.30 -3.05 -0.10
CA CYS A 176 -9.53 -2.60 -1.47
C CYS A 176 -8.75 -3.44 -2.49
N VAL A 177 -7.48 -3.73 -2.23
CA VAL A 177 -6.67 -4.62 -3.08
C VAL A 177 -7.30 -6.00 -3.16
N ALA A 178 -7.63 -6.60 -2.02
CA ALA A 178 -8.26 -7.92 -1.95
C ALA A 178 -9.59 -7.97 -2.71
N LYS A 179 -10.42 -6.92 -2.59
CA LYS A 179 -11.68 -6.79 -3.33
C LYS A 179 -11.44 -6.73 -4.85
N LYS A 180 -10.43 -5.98 -5.31
CA LYS A 180 -10.05 -5.92 -6.73
C LYS A 180 -9.55 -7.26 -7.26
N LEU A 181 -8.87 -8.05 -6.42
CA LEU A 181 -8.37 -9.39 -6.76
C LEU A 181 -9.43 -10.49 -6.60
N GLY A 182 -10.64 -10.17 -6.13
CA GLY A 182 -11.70 -11.16 -5.91
C GLY A 182 -11.44 -12.11 -4.73
N ILE A 183 -10.61 -11.72 -3.78
CA ILE A 183 -10.32 -12.51 -2.58
C ILE A 183 -11.54 -12.46 -1.64
N ALA A 184 -11.93 -13.62 -1.10
CA ALA A 184 -13.07 -13.73 -0.21
C ALA A 184 -12.87 -12.93 1.09
N SER A 185 -13.92 -12.24 1.55
CA SER A 185 -13.86 -11.30 2.68
C SER A 185 -13.43 -11.96 3.99
N ASP A 186 -13.86 -13.20 4.26
CA ASP A 186 -13.46 -13.98 5.43
C ASP A 186 -11.93 -14.16 5.51
N LYS A 187 -11.31 -14.50 4.39
CA LYS A 187 -9.85 -14.63 4.27
C LYS A 187 -9.11 -13.32 4.57
N VAL A 188 -9.66 -12.22 4.08
CA VAL A 188 -9.07 -10.89 4.30
C VAL A 188 -9.13 -10.51 5.78
N ILE A 189 -10.27 -10.75 6.44
CA ILE A 189 -10.46 -10.42 7.86
C ILE A 189 -9.58 -11.29 8.74
N GLU A 190 -9.49 -12.59 8.45
CA GLU A 190 -8.60 -13.52 9.14
C GLU A 190 -7.14 -13.06 9.05
N ALA A 191 -6.66 -12.73 7.84
CA ALA A 191 -5.30 -12.24 7.63
C ALA A 191 -5.03 -10.91 8.34
N LEU A 192 -5.99 -9.97 8.37
CA LEU A 192 -5.85 -8.70 9.06
C LEU A 192 -5.80 -8.85 10.58
N ALA A 193 -6.46 -9.85 11.15
CA ALA A 193 -6.44 -10.14 12.58
C ALA A 193 -5.09 -10.74 13.03
N GLU A 194 -4.39 -11.42 12.14
CA GLU A 194 -3.11 -12.09 12.44
C GLU A 194 -1.87 -11.25 12.07
N ILE A 195 -2.06 -10.12 11.38
CA ILE A 195 -0.94 -9.32 10.85
C ILE A 195 -0.05 -8.77 11.97
N LYS A 196 1.25 -8.94 11.80
CA LYS A 196 2.29 -8.31 12.62
C LYS A 196 3.30 -7.64 11.69
N VAL A 197 3.69 -6.42 12.04
CA VAL A 197 4.67 -5.66 11.27
C VAL A 197 5.89 -5.42 12.16
N PRO A 198 6.98 -6.18 11.98
CA PRO A 198 8.19 -6.04 12.78
C PRO A 198 8.72 -4.60 12.74
N GLY A 199 9.13 -4.08 13.91
CA GLY A 199 9.66 -2.72 14.04
C GLY A 199 8.62 -1.60 13.90
N ARG A 200 7.33 -1.92 13.83
CA ARG A 200 6.24 -0.93 13.77
C ARG A 200 5.26 -1.17 14.92
N SER A 201 5.18 -0.20 15.84
CA SER A 201 4.24 -0.23 16.99
C SER A 201 4.27 -1.53 17.81
N GLU A 202 5.41 -2.19 17.90
CA GLU A 202 5.58 -3.34 18.77
C GLU A 202 5.58 -2.91 20.23
N MET A 203 4.84 -3.64 21.07
CA MET A 203 4.91 -3.45 22.51
C MET A 203 6.26 -3.98 23.01
N VAL A 204 7.07 -3.09 23.57
CA VAL A 204 8.30 -3.47 24.26
C VAL A 204 7.91 -4.02 25.64
N PRO A 205 8.22 -5.27 25.96
CA PRO A 205 7.96 -5.78 27.31
C PRO A 205 8.76 -4.96 28.32
N ASN A 206 8.07 -4.50 29.37
CA ASN A 206 8.70 -3.84 30.54
C ASN A 206 9.46 -4.85 31.39
#